data_89a6a44720d790269b92823a39757c64
#
_entry.id   89a6a44720d790269b92823a39757c64
#
_cell.length_a   1.000
_cell.length_b   1.000
_cell.length_c   1.000
_cell.angle_alpha   90.00
_cell.angle_beta   90.00
_cell.angle_gamma   90.00
#
_symmetry.space_group_name_H-M   'P 1'
#
loop_
_entity.id
_entity.type
_entity.pdbx_description
1 polymer ?
#
loop_
_entity_poly.entity_id
_entity_poly.type
_entity_poly.pdbx_seq_one_letter_code
_entity_poly.pdbx_strand_id
1 'polypeptide(L)'
;MKQLTDQLGTIHSFENTPKRIVSLVPSQTELLYDLGLEESIVGITKFCVHPYHLKATKKIVGGTKKVNYDKIRLLEPDIIICNKEENTKEIVEELQKICPVWVTDIYTIDDNFQMISDFGQLFDKRTEARKWNDKLTFALSDFKKFTAAIPAKKVAYFIWKNPYMVAGSGTFIDELLRLNHFQNHFATQERYPEIELEKLEQDESLDLVLLSSEPYPFKTEDGYEIVRNTNNSKAILVDGEMFSWYGSRLLKALEYFKFLHKSI
;
A
#
# COMPACT_ATOMS: atom_id res chain seq x y z
N MET A 1 -13.77 -5.80 -28.73
CA MET A 1 -12.55 -5.17 -28.19
C MET A 1 -12.96 -4.26 -27.02
N LYS A 2 -12.39 -4.44 -25.86
CA LYS A 2 -12.70 -3.67 -24.63
C LYS A 2 -11.59 -2.65 -24.42
N GLN A 3 -11.95 -1.38 -24.29
CA GLN A 3 -11.01 -0.31 -23.95
C GLN A 3 -11.16 0.08 -22.49
N LEU A 4 -10.05 0.13 -21.76
CA LEU A 4 -9.98 0.54 -20.37
C LEU A 4 -8.79 1.48 -20.19
N THR A 5 -8.91 2.41 -19.25
CA THR A 5 -7.86 3.39 -18.95
C THR A 5 -7.33 3.12 -17.54
N ASP A 6 -6.03 3.01 -17.38
CA ASP A 6 -5.41 2.85 -16.07
C ASP A 6 -5.33 4.20 -15.31
N GLN A 7 -4.88 4.16 -14.06
CA GLN A 7 -4.82 5.36 -13.22
C GLN A 7 -3.75 6.38 -13.64
N LEU A 8 -2.87 6.04 -14.59
CA LEU A 8 -1.95 6.98 -15.23
C LEU A 8 -2.52 7.59 -16.53
N GLY A 9 -3.74 7.22 -16.92
CA GLY A 9 -4.38 7.69 -18.15
C GLY A 9 -3.99 6.90 -19.41
N THR A 10 -3.30 5.77 -19.27
CA THR A 10 -2.94 4.92 -20.41
C THR A 10 -4.16 4.11 -20.85
N ILE A 11 -4.49 4.19 -22.14
CA ILE A 11 -5.58 3.43 -22.75
C ILE A 11 -5.09 2.06 -23.18
N HIS A 12 -5.70 1.02 -22.65
CA HIS A 12 -5.45 -0.36 -22.99
C HIS A 12 -6.61 -0.96 -23.80
N SER A 13 -6.30 -1.72 -24.83
CA SER A 13 -7.28 -2.40 -25.68
C SER A 13 -7.11 -3.92 -25.55
N PHE A 14 -8.14 -4.61 -25.11
CA PHE A 14 -8.14 -6.05 -24.93
C PHE A 14 -9.18 -6.71 -25.85
N GLU A 15 -8.78 -7.71 -26.62
CA GLU A 15 -9.70 -8.56 -27.37
C GLU A 15 -10.42 -9.54 -26.43
N ASN A 16 -9.66 -10.08 -25.49
CA ASN A 16 -10.13 -11.03 -24.48
C ASN A 16 -9.75 -10.57 -23.08
N THR A 17 -10.48 -11.04 -22.07
CA THR A 17 -10.10 -10.84 -20.66
C THR A 17 -8.74 -11.49 -20.36
N PRO A 18 -7.76 -10.76 -19.82
CA PRO A 18 -6.46 -11.32 -19.46
C PRO A 18 -6.59 -12.48 -18.47
N LYS A 19 -5.87 -13.58 -18.70
CA LYS A 19 -5.91 -14.80 -17.89
C LYS A 19 -4.56 -15.18 -17.28
N ARG A 20 -3.47 -14.57 -17.74
CA ARG A 20 -2.11 -14.82 -17.25
C ARG A 20 -1.55 -13.52 -16.68
N ILE A 21 -1.61 -13.39 -15.39
CA ILE A 21 -1.30 -12.15 -14.65
C ILE A 21 0.06 -12.29 -13.97
N VAL A 22 0.99 -11.37 -14.24
CA VAL A 22 2.15 -11.16 -13.37
C VAL A 22 1.87 -9.94 -12.50
N SER A 23 1.89 -10.10 -11.18
CA SER A 23 1.67 -9.01 -10.22
C SER A 23 2.97 -8.62 -9.54
N LEU A 24 3.37 -7.36 -9.70
CA LEU A 24 4.61 -6.81 -9.12
C LEU A 24 4.37 -6.00 -7.84
N VAL A 25 3.14 -6.02 -7.32
CA VAL A 25 2.72 -5.24 -6.15
C VAL A 25 2.07 -6.17 -5.12
N PRO A 26 2.65 -6.27 -3.90
CA PRO A 26 2.17 -7.20 -2.87
C PRO A 26 0.70 -7.02 -2.50
N SER A 27 0.27 -5.79 -2.19
CA SER A 27 -1.12 -5.49 -1.81
C SER A 27 -2.12 -5.79 -2.94
N GLN A 28 -1.74 -5.55 -4.19
CA GLN A 28 -2.57 -5.87 -5.35
C GLN A 28 -2.60 -7.37 -5.65
N THR A 29 -1.53 -8.10 -5.33
CA THR A 29 -1.54 -9.57 -5.41
C THR A 29 -2.57 -10.17 -4.45
N GLU A 30 -2.66 -9.64 -3.21
CA GLU A 30 -3.70 -10.04 -2.26
C GLU A 30 -5.10 -9.70 -2.80
N LEU A 31 -5.30 -8.51 -3.35
CA LEU A 31 -6.57 -8.12 -3.97
C LEU A 31 -6.97 -9.03 -5.15
N LEU A 32 -6.04 -9.35 -6.04
CA LEU A 32 -6.30 -10.27 -7.15
C LEU A 32 -6.74 -11.65 -6.66
N TYR A 33 -6.11 -12.15 -5.60
CA TYR A 33 -6.54 -13.39 -4.94
C TYR A 33 -7.96 -13.26 -4.38
N ASP A 34 -8.25 -12.19 -3.67
CA ASP A 34 -9.55 -11.94 -3.04
C ASP A 34 -10.68 -11.71 -4.07
N LEU A 35 -10.34 -11.31 -5.29
CA LEU A 35 -11.25 -11.27 -6.43
C LEU A 35 -11.46 -12.64 -7.10
N GLY A 36 -10.83 -13.71 -6.57
CA GLY A 36 -10.93 -15.07 -7.10
C GLY A 36 -10.13 -15.28 -8.39
N LEU A 37 -8.96 -14.64 -8.50
CA LEU A 37 -8.07 -14.72 -9.67
C LEU A 37 -6.80 -15.56 -9.41
N GLU A 38 -6.80 -16.39 -8.35
CA GLU A 38 -5.62 -17.17 -7.98
C GLU A 38 -5.04 -17.96 -9.14
N GLU A 39 -5.89 -18.67 -9.90
CA GLU A 39 -5.44 -19.48 -11.05
C GLU A 39 -4.86 -18.62 -12.19
N SER A 40 -5.30 -17.37 -12.30
CA SER A 40 -4.79 -16.43 -13.31
C SER A 40 -3.43 -15.83 -12.94
N ILE A 41 -3.06 -15.81 -11.66
CA ILE A 41 -1.76 -15.31 -11.21
C ILE A 41 -0.68 -16.33 -11.56
N VAL A 42 0.23 -15.98 -12.48
CA VAL A 42 1.33 -16.85 -12.92
C VAL A 42 2.70 -16.44 -12.36
N GLY A 43 2.85 -15.18 -11.95
CA GLY A 43 4.09 -14.65 -11.38
C GLY A 43 3.85 -13.56 -10.34
N ILE A 44 4.68 -13.54 -9.30
CA ILE A 44 4.59 -12.60 -8.18
C ILE A 44 5.98 -12.14 -7.73
N THR A 45 6.06 -11.08 -6.91
CA THR A 45 7.31 -10.69 -6.27
C THR A 45 7.58 -11.54 -5.01
N LYS A 46 8.85 -11.55 -4.57
CA LYS A 46 9.23 -12.18 -3.29
C LYS A 46 8.56 -11.54 -2.08
N PHE A 47 8.01 -10.33 -2.22
CA PHE A 47 7.32 -9.58 -1.17
C PHE A 47 5.81 -9.85 -1.12
N CYS A 48 5.25 -10.60 -2.06
CA CYS A 48 3.85 -11.03 -2.03
C CYS A 48 3.68 -12.13 -0.97
N VAL A 49 3.46 -11.73 0.28
CA VAL A 49 3.37 -12.62 1.44
C VAL A 49 1.95 -13.03 1.78
N HIS A 50 0.96 -12.40 1.17
CA HIS A 50 -0.46 -12.69 1.38
C HIS A 50 -1.17 -13.00 0.06
N PRO A 51 -1.96 -14.10 0.05
CA PRO A 51 -1.94 -15.19 1.01
C PRO A 51 -0.62 -15.98 0.90
N TYR A 52 -0.18 -16.52 2.03
CA TYR A 52 1.16 -17.12 2.17
C TYR A 52 1.47 -18.23 1.16
N HIS A 53 0.47 -19.05 0.81
CA HIS A 53 0.65 -20.19 -0.09
C HIS A 53 1.02 -19.80 -1.53
N LEU A 54 0.76 -18.56 -1.95
CA LEU A 54 1.15 -18.09 -3.30
C LEU A 54 2.66 -18.14 -3.52
N LYS A 55 3.47 -17.93 -2.47
CA LYS A 55 4.93 -18.08 -2.59
C LYS A 55 5.39 -19.48 -2.96
N ALA A 56 4.65 -20.50 -2.54
CA ALA A 56 4.95 -21.89 -2.85
C ALA A 56 4.40 -22.34 -4.20
N THR A 57 3.32 -21.70 -4.68
CA THR A 57 2.57 -22.15 -5.86
C THR A 57 2.81 -21.29 -7.11
N LYS A 58 3.27 -20.04 -6.95
CA LYS A 58 3.48 -19.10 -8.05
C LYS A 58 4.96 -18.82 -8.29
N LYS A 59 5.30 -18.42 -9.51
CA LYS A 59 6.70 -18.12 -9.87
C LYS A 59 7.15 -16.80 -9.26
N ILE A 60 8.26 -16.81 -8.52
CA ILE A 60 8.88 -15.58 -8.04
C ILE A 60 9.71 -14.95 -9.16
N VAL A 61 9.30 -13.75 -9.59
CA VAL A 61 9.91 -13.01 -10.70
C VAL A 61 10.84 -11.86 -10.27
N GLY A 62 11.11 -11.73 -8.97
CA GLY A 62 12.01 -10.70 -8.41
C GLY A 62 11.40 -9.96 -7.23
N GLY A 63 11.78 -8.71 -7.05
CA GLY A 63 11.18 -7.77 -6.09
C GLY A 63 10.40 -6.66 -6.79
N THR A 64 9.97 -5.62 -6.06
CA THR A 64 9.24 -4.48 -6.62
C THR A 64 10.17 -3.52 -7.39
N LYS A 65 11.39 -3.31 -6.92
CA LYS A 65 12.40 -2.40 -7.53
C LYS A 65 13.45 -3.13 -8.38
N LYS A 66 13.42 -4.47 -8.45
CA LYS A 66 14.33 -5.28 -9.26
C LYS A 66 13.65 -6.56 -9.69
N VAL A 67 13.32 -6.66 -10.99
CA VAL A 67 12.61 -7.79 -11.58
C VAL A 67 13.51 -8.62 -12.49
N ASN A 68 13.13 -9.87 -12.74
CA ASN A 68 13.79 -10.73 -13.72
C ASN A 68 12.93 -10.83 -14.98
N TYR A 69 13.28 -10.05 -15.99
CA TYR A 69 12.53 -9.95 -17.25
C TYR A 69 12.44 -11.29 -18.00
N ASP A 70 13.50 -12.11 -17.97
CA ASP A 70 13.49 -13.41 -18.67
C ASP A 70 12.51 -14.38 -18.02
N LYS A 71 12.46 -14.40 -16.67
CA LYS A 71 11.43 -15.18 -15.97
C LYS A 71 10.01 -14.70 -16.30
N ILE A 72 9.82 -13.39 -16.44
CA ILE A 72 8.52 -12.83 -16.82
C ILE A 72 8.15 -13.24 -18.25
N ARG A 73 9.07 -13.13 -19.23
CA ARG A 73 8.84 -13.58 -20.61
C ARG A 73 8.46 -15.04 -20.69
N LEU A 74 9.15 -15.91 -19.94
CA LEU A 74 8.86 -17.37 -19.91
C LEU A 74 7.48 -17.70 -19.34
N LEU A 75 6.87 -16.79 -18.61
CA LEU A 75 5.50 -16.96 -18.10
C LEU A 75 4.44 -16.57 -19.12
N GLU A 76 4.81 -15.97 -20.25
CA GLU A 76 3.90 -15.53 -21.30
C GLU A 76 2.66 -14.80 -20.74
N PRO A 77 2.86 -13.70 -19.98
CA PRO A 77 1.73 -13.00 -19.37
C PRO A 77 0.89 -12.26 -20.40
N ASP A 78 -0.41 -12.23 -20.19
CA ASP A 78 -1.35 -11.38 -20.94
C ASP A 78 -1.34 -9.93 -20.43
N ILE A 79 -0.95 -9.76 -19.17
CA ILE A 79 -0.89 -8.47 -18.50
C ILE A 79 0.08 -8.51 -17.30
N ILE A 80 0.71 -7.38 -17.05
CA ILE A 80 1.53 -7.16 -15.85
C ILE A 80 0.91 -6.02 -15.05
N ILE A 81 0.76 -6.23 -13.73
CA ILE A 81 0.22 -5.25 -12.80
C ILE A 81 1.36 -4.57 -12.06
N CYS A 82 1.41 -3.25 -12.15
CA CYS A 82 2.39 -2.37 -11.52
C CYS A 82 1.72 -1.26 -10.71
N ASN A 83 2.51 -0.59 -9.88
CA ASN A 83 2.11 0.63 -9.20
C ASN A 83 3.23 1.67 -9.34
N LYS A 84 2.87 2.93 -9.52
CA LYS A 84 3.80 4.05 -9.75
C LYS A 84 4.79 4.27 -8.62
N GLU A 85 4.39 4.03 -7.38
CA GLU A 85 5.25 4.15 -6.20
C GLU A 85 6.17 2.93 -6.03
N GLU A 86 5.63 1.73 -6.25
CA GLU A 86 6.33 0.46 -6.03
C GLU A 86 7.32 0.12 -7.14
N ASN A 87 6.99 0.43 -8.38
CA ASN A 87 7.79 0.06 -9.55
C ASN A 87 8.39 1.31 -10.21
N THR A 88 9.66 1.24 -10.63
CA THR A 88 10.27 2.38 -11.30
C THR A 88 9.75 2.51 -12.75
N LYS A 89 9.85 3.72 -13.30
CA LYS A 89 9.43 4.00 -14.67
C LYS A 89 10.17 3.12 -15.67
N GLU A 90 11.47 2.92 -15.47
CA GLU A 90 12.32 2.09 -16.34
C GLU A 90 11.88 0.63 -16.34
N ILE A 91 11.45 0.10 -15.17
CA ILE A 91 10.88 -1.25 -15.06
C ILE A 91 9.61 -1.34 -15.90
N VAL A 92 8.71 -0.37 -15.78
CA VAL A 92 7.45 -0.35 -16.55
C VAL A 92 7.72 -0.28 -18.05
N GLU A 93 8.63 0.59 -18.51
CA GLU A 93 9.00 0.73 -19.93
C GLU A 93 9.59 -0.56 -20.50
N GLU A 94 10.43 -1.28 -19.74
CA GLU A 94 10.97 -2.56 -20.17
C GLU A 94 9.91 -3.67 -20.23
N LEU A 95 8.97 -3.66 -19.26
CA LEU A 95 7.88 -4.63 -19.22
C LEU A 95 6.86 -4.43 -20.34
N GLN A 96 6.63 -3.20 -20.78
CA GLN A 96 5.76 -2.87 -21.91
C GLN A 96 6.24 -3.48 -23.24
N LYS A 97 7.53 -3.85 -23.34
CA LYS A 97 8.06 -4.60 -24.49
C LYS A 97 7.66 -6.08 -24.48
N ILE A 98 7.10 -6.58 -23.38
CA ILE A 98 6.67 -7.98 -23.22
C ILE A 98 5.16 -8.11 -23.47
N CYS A 99 4.35 -7.33 -22.73
CA CYS A 99 2.90 -7.32 -22.86
C CYS A 99 2.32 -6.03 -22.26
N PRO A 100 1.00 -5.78 -22.32
CA PRO A 100 0.36 -4.65 -21.65
C PRO A 100 0.70 -4.57 -20.16
N VAL A 101 1.04 -3.38 -19.68
CA VAL A 101 1.35 -3.11 -18.27
C VAL A 101 0.30 -2.15 -17.72
N TRP A 102 -0.49 -2.59 -16.78
CA TRP A 102 -1.48 -1.79 -16.06
C TRP A 102 -0.83 -1.14 -14.85
N VAL A 103 -0.81 0.18 -14.80
CA VAL A 103 -0.17 0.92 -13.72
C VAL A 103 -1.23 1.61 -12.85
N THR A 104 -1.20 1.33 -11.56
CA THR A 104 -2.03 2.00 -10.56
C THR A 104 -1.28 3.16 -9.91
N ASP A 105 -2.03 4.14 -9.38
CA ASP A 105 -1.51 5.29 -8.64
C ASP A 105 -2.45 5.57 -7.47
N ILE A 106 -2.06 5.20 -6.24
CA ILE A 106 -2.95 5.13 -5.08
C ILE A 106 -2.42 6.05 -3.97
N TYR A 107 -3.15 7.12 -3.69
CA TYR A 107 -2.87 8.07 -2.62
C TYR A 107 -4.03 8.16 -1.61
N THR A 108 -5.24 7.87 -2.07
CA THR A 108 -6.47 8.06 -1.30
C THR A 108 -7.28 6.77 -1.22
N ILE A 109 -8.25 6.77 -0.31
CA ILE A 109 -9.24 5.70 -0.21
C ILE A 109 -10.10 5.63 -1.48
N ASP A 110 -10.39 6.76 -2.12
CA ASP A 110 -11.17 6.80 -3.37
C ASP A 110 -10.38 6.17 -4.52
N ASP A 111 -9.06 6.40 -4.61
CA ASP A 111 -8.19 5.71 -5.59
C ASP A 111 -8.22 4.20 -5.38
N ASN A 112 -8.26 3.75 -4.12
CA ASN A 112 -8.38 2.32 -3.80
C ASN A 112 -9.72 1.73 -4.27
N PHE A 113 -10.83 2.42 -4.07
CA PHE A 113 -12.14 2.00 -4.59
C PHE A 113 -12.16 1.95 -6.11
N GLN A 114 -11.55 2.93 -6.76
CA GLN A 114 -11.44 2.98 -8.22
C GLN A 114 -10.61 1.79 -8.73
N MET A 115 -9.43 1.52 -8.14
CA MET A 115 -8.59 0.37 -8.50
C MET A 115 -9.35 -0.96 -8.38
N ILE A 116 -10.10 -1.17 -7.29
CA ILE A 116 -10.90 -2.40 -7.11
C ILE A 116 -11.95 -2.52 -8.22
N SER A 117 -12.60 -1.41 -8.57
CA SER A 117 -13.60 -1.36 -9.65
C SER A 117 -12.96 -1.62 -11.01
N ASP A 118 -11.79 -1.05 -11.27
CA ASP A 118 -11.03 -1.23 -12.52
C ASP A 118 -10.58 -2.69 -12.68
N PHE A 119 -10.07 -3.33 -11.62
CA PHE A 119 -9.74 -4.76 -11.65
C PHE A 119 -10.98 -5.62 -11.88
N GLY A 120 -12.13 -5.24 -11.27
CA GLY A 120 -13.41 -5.88 -11.55
C GLY A 120 -13.81 -5.80 -13.02
N GLN A 121 -13.54 -4.67 -13.67
CA GLN A 121 -13.76 -4.51 -15.10
C GLN A 121 -12.72 -5.27 -15.92
N LEU A 122 -11.42 -5.08 -15.63
CA LEU A 122 -10.30 -5.63 -16.38
C LEU A 122 -10.37 -7.17 -16.46
N PHE A 123 -10.67 -7.81 -15.33
CA PHE A 123 -10.67 -9.26 -15.19
C PHE A 123 -12.06 -9.91 -15.21
N ASP A 124 -13.09 -9.16 -15.56
CA ASP A 124 -14.49 -9.63 -15.58
C ASP A 124 -14.99 -10.16 -14.23
N LYS A 125 -14.55 -9.49 -13.13
CA LYS A 125 -14.87 -9.77 -11.73
C LYS A 125 -15.70 -8.66 -11.08
N ARG A 126 -16.63 -8.05 -11.85
CA ARG A 126 -17.42 -6.88 -11.40
C ARG A 126 -18.24 -7.17 -10.14
N THR A 127 -18.79 -8.38 -10.03
CA THR A 127 -19.59 -8.78 -8.86
C THR A 127 -18.72 -8.88 -7.61
N GLU A 128 -17.53 -9.49 -7.71
CA GLU A 128 -16.58 -9.63 -6.62
C GLU A 128 -16.04 -8.26 -6.19
N ALA A 129 -15.67 -7.44 -7.16
CA ALA A 129 -15.19 -6.07 -6.92
C ALA A 129 -16.23 -5.21 -6.21
N ARG A 130 -17.50 -5.27 -6.65
CA ARG A 130 -18.61 -4.59 -5.98
C ARG A 130 -18.78 -5.06 -4.54
N LYS A 131 -18.76 -6.38 -4.29
CA LYS A 131 -18.86 -6.92 -2.93
C LYS A 131 -17.73 -6.40 -2.02
N TRP A 132 -16.51 -6.28 -2.55
CA TRP A 132 -15.38 -5.71 -1.80
C TRP A 132 -15.59 -4.22 -1.51
N ASN A 133 -15.99 -3.44 -2.50
CA ASN A 133 -16.29 -2.02 -2.31
C ASN A 133 -17.43 -1.81 -1.31
N ASP A 134 -18.49 -2.60 -1.35
CA ASP A 134 -19.60 -2.53 -0.39
C ASP A 134 -19.12 -2.86 1.06
N LYS A 135 -18.30 -3.91 1.23
CA LYS A 135 -17.71 -4.26 2.53
C LYS A 135 -16.81 -3.14 3.09
N LEU A 136 -15.95 -2.58 2.24
CA LEU A 136 -15.06 -1.49 2.63
C LEU A 136 -15.84 -0.22 2.98
N THR A 137 -16.88 0.12 2.20
CA THR A 137 -17.76 1.26 2.48
C THR A 137 -18.42 1.13 3.85
N PHE A 138 -18.93 -0.04 4.18
CA PHE A 138 -19.54 -0.31 5.47
C PHE A 138 -18.51 -0.19 6.61
N ALA A 139 -17.35 -0.83 6.46
CA ALA A 139 -16.30 -0.81 7.47
C ALA A 139 -15.73 0.61 7.70
N LEU A 140 -15.57 1.39 6.62
CA LEU A 140 -15.14 2.80 6.71
C LEU A 140 -16.17 3.67 7.42
N SER A 141 -17.46 3.48 7.13
CA SER A 141 -18.53 4.21 7.82
C SER A 141 -18.54 3.92 9.32
N ASP A 142 -18.36 2.65 9.68
CA ASP A 142 -18.28 2.21 11.08
C ASP A 142 -17.01 2.74 11.77
N PHE A 143 -15.87 2.71 11.07
CA PHE A 143 -14.61 3.26 11.60
C PHE A 143 -14.67 4.79 11.80
N LYS A 144 -15.24 5.54 10.85
CA LYS A 144 -15.44 6.99 10.98
C LYS A 144 -16.31 7.34 12.20
N LYS A 145 -17.34 6.54 12.49
CA LYS A 145 -18.13 6.71 13.72
C LYS A 145 -17.31 6.44 14.97
N PHE A 146 -16.47 5.41 14.95
CA PHE A 146 -15.58 5.07 16.03
C PHE A 146 -14.57 6.20 16.31
N THR A 147 -13.92 6.75 15.28
CA THR A 147 -12.92 7.83 15.44
C THR A 147 -13.52 9.19 15.77
N ALA A 148 -14.80 9.43 15.45
CA ALA A 148 -15.45 10.73 15.67
C ALA A 148 -15.39 11.27 17.14
N ALA A 149 -15.31 10.37 18.13
CA ALA A 149 -15.21 10.72 19.55
C ALA A 149 -13.76 10.69 20.06
N ILE A 150 -12.78 10.37 19.23
CA ILE A 150 -11.37 10.24 19.63
C ILE A 150 -10.68 11.59 19.44
N PRO A 151 -10.00 12.13 20.46
CA PRO A 151 -9.19 13.34 20.30
C PRO A 151 -8.10 13.15 19.23
N ALA A 152 -7.86 14.19 18.45
CA ALA A 152 -6.75 14.18 17.50
C ALA A 152 -5.41 14.11 18.24
N LYS A 153 -4.48 13.34 17.71
CA LYS A 153 -3.10 13.24 18.20
C LYS A 153 -2.13 13.65 17.09
N LYS A 154 -1.11 14.42 17.43
CA LYS A 154 -0.04 14.77 16.50
C LYS A 154 0.96 13.63 16.44
N VAL A 155 1.23 13.13 15.24
CA VAL A 155 2.06 11.93 15.04
C VAL A 155 3.15 12.12 14.00
N ALA A 156 4.31 11.50 14.21
CA ALA A 156 5.35 11.31 13.21
C ALA A 156 5.41 9.81 12.85
N TYR A 157 5.29 9.48 11.57
CA TYR A 157 5.31 8.09 11.09
C TYR A 157 6.63 7.79 10.38
N PHE A 158 7.45 6.95 10.99
CA PHE A 158 8.78 6.58 10.49
C PHE A 158 8.72 5.33 9.65
N ILE A 159 9.39 5.38 8.48
CA ILE A 159 9.46 4.26 7.50
C ILE A 159 10.88 3.72 7.30
N TRP A 160 11.91 4.51 7.59
CA TRP A 160 13.31 4.13 7.32
C TRP A 160 14.26 4.73 8.33
N LYS A 161 15.40 4.04 8.54
CA LYS A 161 16.53 4.47 9.37
C LYS A 161 17.82 4.47 8.55
N ASN A 162 18.64 5.49 8.73
CA ASN A 162 19.92 5.71 8.04
C ASN A 162 19.78 5.95 6.52
N PRO A 163 19.34 7.16 6.10
CA PRO A 163 18.87 8.28 6.94
C PRO A 163 17.47 8.02 7.52
N TYR A 164 17.06 8.78 8.54
CA TYR A 164 15.67 8.71 9.00
C TYR A 164 14.74 9.30 7.95
N MET A 165 13.73 8.54 7.57
CA MET A 165 12.69 8.98 6.65
C MET A 165 11.31 8.79 7.28
N VAL A 166 10.42 9.73 7.00
CA VAL A 166 9.05 9.75 7.54
C VAL A 166 8.03 9.83 6.41
N ALA A 167 6.78 9.49 6.71
CA ALA A 167 5.69 9.72 5.77
C ALA A 167 5.20 11.17 5.87
N GLY A 168 5.30 11.89 4.77
CA GLY A 168 4.72 13.22 4.57
C GLY A 168 3.41 13.16 3.79
N SER A 169 2.97 14.31 3.27
CA SER A 169 1.76 14.41 2.42
C SER A 169 1.91 13.67 1.08
N GLY A 170 0.80 13.42 0.41
CA GLY A 170 0.79 12.74 -0.89
C GLY A 170 1.20 11.27 -0.81
N THR A 171 0.93 10.61 0.31
CA THR A 171 1.14 9.18 0.49
C THR A 171 -0.14 8.51 1.00
N PHE A 172 -0.33 7.22 0.72
CA PHE A 172 -1.45 6.47 1.27
C PHE A 172 -1.37 6.37 2.81
N ILE A 173 -0.16 6.38 3.36
CA ILE A 173 0.07 6.43 4.81
C ILE A 173 -0.53 7.71 5.40
N ASP A 174 -0.30 8.87 4.80
CA ASP A 174 -0.87 10.15 5.26
C ASP A 174 -2.41 10.14 5.24
N GLU A 175 -3.00 9.55 4.20
CA GLU A 175 -4.45 9.34 4.13
C GLU A 175 -4.97 8.50 5.30
N LEU A 176 -4.28 7.39 5.63
CA LEU A 176 -4.67 6.54 6.74
C LEU A 176 -4.40 7.17 8.11
N LEU A 177 -3.36 8.00 8.24
CA LEU A 177 -3.16 8.81 9.45
C LEU A 177 -4.35 9.75 9.66
N ARG A 178 -4.77 10.48 8.63
CA ARG A 178 -5.96 11.36 8.70
C ARG A 178 -7.24 10.61 9.04
N LEU A 179 -7.44 9.43 8.46
CA LEU A 179 -8.57 8.56 8.77
C LEU A 179 -8.61 8.17 10.26
N ASN A 180 -7.44 8.01 10.87
CA ASN A 180 -7.26 7.71 12.29
C ASN A 180 -7.37 8.95 13.22
N HIS A 181 -7.72 10.13 12.72
CA HIS A 181 -7.64 11.40 13.45
C HIS A 181 -6.21 11.71 13.95
N PHE A 182 -5.20 11.18 13.29
CA PHE A 182 -3.81 11.52 13.52
C PHE A 182 -3.43 12.73 12.66
N GLN A 183 -2.93 13.78 13.29
CA GLN A 183 -2.37 14.94 12.62
C GLN A 183 -0.92 14.63 12.27
N ASN A 184 -0.64 14.44 10.99
CA ASN A 184 0.70 14.15 10.55
C ASN A 184 1.63 15.35 10.77
N HIS A 185 2.65 15.17 11.60
CA HIS A 185 3.65 16.21 11.90
C HIS A 185 4.35 16.71 10.63
N PHE A 186 4.53 15.84 9.64
CA PHE A 186 5.20 16.13 8.37
C PHE A 186 4.24 16.38 7.20
N ALA A 187 2.98 16.75 7.46
CA ALA A 187 1.98 17.00 6.42
C ALA A 187 2.33 18.15 5.43
N THR A 188 3.28 19.02 5.79
CA THR A 188 3.77 20.11 4.90
C THR A 188 4.91 19.67 3.98
N GLN A 189 5.45 18.46 4.16
CA GLN A 189 6.52 17.89 3.34
C GLN A 189 5.96 16.78 2.47
N GLU A 190 6.33 16.76 1.20
CA GLU A 190 5.80 15.78 0.24
C GLU A 190 6.53 14.43 0.33
N ARG A 191 5.78 13.37 0.12
CA ARG A 191 6.26 11.99 -0.04
C ARG A 191 6.95 11.46 1.22
N TYR A 192 8.23 11.13 1.14
CA TYR A 192 9.01 10.51 2.19
C TYR A 192 10.28 11.32 2.46
N PRO A 193 10.16 12.47 3.14
CA PRO A 193 11.31 13.32 3.42
C PRO A 193 12.29 12.64 4.38
N GLU A 194 13.56 12.93 4.15
CA GLU A 194 14.63 12.66 5.13
C GLU A 194 14.58 13.73 6.23
N ILE A 195 14.78 13.31 7.47
CA ILE A 195 14.78 14.21 8.63
C ILE A 195 16.00 13.99 9.52
N GLU A 196 16.35 15.04 10.24
CA GLU A 196 17.29 15.02 11.35
C GLU A 196 16.48 14.95 12.66
N LEU A 197 16.84 14.04 13.58
CA LEU A 197 16.08 13.82 14.81
C LEU A 197 16.07 15.07 15.71
N GLU A 198 17.14 15.85 15.70
CA GLU A 198 17.29 17.09 16.48
C GLU A 198 16.21 18.13 16.14
N LYS A 199 15.62 18.06 14.95
CA LYS A 199 14.50 18.93 14.54
C LYS A 199 13.19 18.58 15.25
N LEU A 200 13.06 17.39 15.83
CA LEU A 200 11.88 16.98 16.59
C LEU A 200 11.84 17.63 17.98
N GLU A 201 13.00 17.98 18.57
CA GLU A 201 13.09 18.62 19.89
C GLU A 201 12.37 19.97 19.97
N GLN A 202 12.19 20.62 18.81
CA GLN A 202 11.56 21.95 18.73
C GLN A 202 10.03 21.91 18.78
N ASP A 203 9.40 20.72 18.68
CA ASP A 203 7.95 20.59 18.72
C ASP A 203 7.47 19.91 20.01
N GLU A 204 7.01 20.76 20.95
CA GLU A 204 6.44 20.31 22.22
C GLU A 204 5.09 19.61 22.07
N SER A 205 4.49 19.62 20.88
CA SER A 205 3.14 19.12 20.62
C SER A 205 3.08 17.71 20.00
N LEU A 206 4.24 17.05 19.75
CA LEU A 206 4.25 15.70 19.18
C LEU A 206 3.83 14.67 20.23
N ASP A 207 2.69 14.01 20.01
CA ASP A 207 2.15 13.02 20.94
C ASP A 207 2.77 11.63 20.75
N LEU A 208 2.87 11.18 19.48
CA LEU A 208 3.26 9.82 19.14
C LEU A 208 4.32 9.78 18.04
N VAL A 209 5.25 8.84 18.19
CA VAL A 209 6.17 8.39 17.15
C VAL A 209 5.75 6.98 16.76
N LEU A 210 5.20 6.83 15.56
CA LEU A 210 4.80 5.54 15.01
C LEU A 210 5.96 4.97 14.20
N LEU A 211 6.41 3.77 14.56
CA LEU A 211 7.56 3.08 13.98
C LEU A 211 7.09 1.89 13.17
N SER A 212 7.21 1.97 11.87
CA SER A 212 6.73 0.95 10.94
C SER A 212 7.53 -0.36 11.03
N SER A 213 6.87 -1.49 10.88
CA SER A 213 7.53 -2.78 10.72
C SER A 213 8.14 -2.99 9.34
N GLU A 214 7.80 -2.13 8.35
CA GLU A 214 8.30 -2.16 6.98
C GLU A 214 8.31 -0.76 6.34
N PRO A 215 9.12 -0.50 5.31
CA PRO A 215 10.14 -1.39 4.75
C PRO A 215 11.36 -1.58 5.66
N TYR A 216 11.62 -0.67 6.61
CA TYR A 216 12.61 -0.85 7.65
C TYR A 216 11.93 -1.46 8.90
N PRO A 217 12.42 -2.62 9.40
CA PRO A 217 11.82 -3.28 10.55
C PRO A 217 12.30 -2.62 11.85
N PHE A 218 11.69 -1.49 12.21
CA PHE A 218 11.99 -0.81 13.47
C PHE A 218 11.81 -1.71 14.69
N LYS A 219 12.64 -1.47 15.69
CA LYS A 219 12.64 -2.17 16.99
C LYS A 219 12.44 -1.20 18.13
N THR A 220 12.20 -1.74 19.31
CA THR A 220 11.99 -0.95 20.54
C THR A 220 13.18 -0.03 20.85
N GLU A 221 14.42 -0.49 20.57
CA GLU A 221 15.64 0.29 20.78
C GLU A 221 15.66 1.54 19.89
N ASP A 222 15.19 1.44 18.64
CA ASP A 222 15.08 2.58 17.72
C ASP A 222 14.08 3.61 18.28
N GLY A 223 12.99 3.12 18.89
CA GLY A 223 12.01 3.98 19.55
C GLY A 223 12.61 4.80 20.68
N TYR A 224 13.43 4.20 21.53
CA TYR A 224 14.13 4.91 22.60
C TYR A 224 15.10 5.96 22.06
N GLU A 225 15.80 5.67 20.97
CA GLU A 225 16.70 6.63 20.31
C GLU A 225 15.92 7.85 19.80
N ILE A 226 14.79 7.63 19.14
CA ILE A 226 14.01 8.72 18.53
C ILE A 226 13.33 9.58 19.61
N VAL A 227 12.68 8.96 20.62
CA VAL A 227 11.94 9.75 21.64
C VAL A 227 12.84 10.57 22.56
N ARG A 228 14.13 10.27 22.66
CA ARG A 228 15.11 11.12 23.35
C ARG A 228 15.26 12.50 22.69
N ASN A 229 14.89 12.61 21.42
CA ASN A 229 14.88 13.86 20.65
C ASN A 229 13.45 14.44 20.56
N THR A 230 12.56 14.11 21.50
CA THR A 230 11.20 14.64 21.57
C THR A 230 10.85 15.04 23.00
N ASN A 231 9.91 15.96 23.16
CA ASN A 231 9.42 16.40 24.46
C ASN A 231 8.18 15.58 24.85
N ASN A 232 8.37 14.44 25.54
CA ASN A 232 7.30 13.58 26.08
C ASN A 232 6.49 12.74 25.06
N SER A 233 6.95 12.55 23.83
CA SER A 233 6.28 11.64 22.87
C SER A 233 6.42 10.18 23.31
N LYS A 234 5.45 9.35 22.89
CA LYS A 234 5.54 7.89 23.04
C LYS A 234 5.90 7.26 21.69
N ALA A 235 6.90 6.36 21.69
CA ALA A 235 7.18 5.53 20.52
C ALA A 235 6.33 4.24 20.55
N ILE A 236 5.73 3.91 19.41
CA ILE A 236 4.87 2.74 19.24
C ILE A 236 5.28 2.01 17.96
N LEU A 237 5.59 0.73 18.10
CA LEU A 237 5.77 -0.15 16.93
C LEU A 237 4.40 -0.44 16.31
N VAL A 238 4.27 -0.20 15.02
CA VAL A 238 3.04 -0.42 14.26
C VAL A 238 3.28 -1.38 13.10
N ASP A 239 2.25 -2.11 12.74
CA ASP A 239 2.28 -2.97 11.57
C ASP A 239 2.23 -2.10 10.30
N GLY A 240 3.34 -2.05 9.57
CA GLY A 240 3.51 -1.24 8.37
C GLY A 240 2.55 -1.64 7.25
N GLU A 241 2.24 -2.93 7.10
CA GLU A 241 1.28 -3.39 6.10
C GLU A 241 -0.11 -2.76 6.31
N MET A 242 -0.51 -2.54 7.56
CA MET A 242 -1.82 -1.94 7.87
C MET A 242 -1.89 -0.45 7.52
N PHE A 243 -0.75 0.24 7.45
CA PHE A 243 -0.69 1.66 7.07
C PHE A 243 -0.33 1.90 5.61
N SER A 244 0.29 0.93 4.93
CA SER A 244 0.81 1.11 3.57
C SER A 244 0.10 0.28 2.50
N TRP A 245 -0.52 -0.86 2.87
CA TRP A 245 -1.17 -1.72 1.90
C TRP A 245 -2.62 -1.31 1.67
N TYR A 246 -2.93 -1.00 0.45
CA TYR A 246 -4.28 -0.75 -0.06
C TYR A 246 -4.90 -2.05 -0.62
N GLY A 247 -6.01 -1.96 -1.35
CA GLY A 247 -6.78 -3.11 -1.82
C GLY A 247 -7.71 -3.64 -0.72
N SER A 248 -7.90 -4.93 -0.72
CA SER A 248 -8.74 -5.65 0.26
C SER A 248 -8.17 -5.61 1.68
N ARG A 249 -6.84 -5.43 1.83
CA ARG A 249 -6.15 -5.29 3.13
C ARG A 249 -6.71 -4.17 3.98
N LEU A 250 -7.23 -3.11 3.37
CA LEU A 250 -7.85 -1.99 4.09
C LEU A 250 -8.94 -2.44 5.08
N LEU A 251 -9.66 -3.53 4.79
CA LEU A 251 -10.64 -4.08 5.74
C LEU A 251 -9.99 -4.52 7.06
N LYS A 252 -8.86 -5.23 6.98
CA LYS A 252 -8.08 -5.66 8.15
C LYS A 252 -7.41 -4.48 8.85
N ALA A 253 -6.97 -3.49 8.08
CA ALA A 253 -6.37 -2.27 8.62
C ALA A 253 -7.35 -1.50 9.51
N LEU A 254 -8.61 -1.36 9.12
CA LEU A 254 -9.64 -0.69 9.92
C LEU A 254 -9.91 -1.41 11.26
N GLU A 255 -9.87 -2.74 11.29
CA GLU A 255 -9.98 -3.51 12.53
C GLU A 255 -8.74 -3.32 13.41
N TYR A 256 -7.54 -3.38 12.80
CA TYR A 256 -6.27 -3.13 13.47
C TYR A 256 -6.24 -1.72 14.09
N PHE A 257 -6.69 -0.70 13.38
CA PHE A 257 -6.71 0.67 13.89
C PHE A 257 -7.62 0.85 15.10
N LYS A 258 -8.78 0.17 15.13
CA LYS A 258 -9.62 0.17 16.35
C LYS A 258 -8.89 -0.43 17.55
N PHE A 259 -8.10 -1.47 17.31
CA PHE A 259 -7.27 -2.08 18.35
C PHE A 259 -6.13 -1.14 18.78
N LEU A 260 -5.44 -0.53 17.82
CA LEU A 260 -4.38 0.44 18.07
C LEU A 260 -4.88 1.59 18.97
N HIS A 261 -6.01 2.19 18.64
CA HIS A 261 -6.60 3.29 19.44
C HIS A 261 -6.91 2.90 20.89
N LYS A 262 -7.15 1.64 21.19
CA LYS A 262 -7.39 1.16 22.56
C LYS A 262 -6.08 0.96 23.35
N SER A 263 -4.94 0.92 22.66
CA SER A 263 -3.63 0.65 23.27
C SER A 263 -2.74 1.90 23.43
N ILE A 264 -3.17 3.06 22.91
CA ILE A 264 -2.40 4.33 22.91
C ILE A 264 -2.98 5.42 23.80
#